data_c4fe05fbd82ca8cf07060016b5a67016
#
_entry.id   c4fe05fbd82ca8cf07060016b5a67016
#
_cell.length_a   1.000
_cell.length_b   1.000
_cell.length_c   1.000
_cell.angle_alpha   90.00
_cell.angle_beta   90.00
_cell.angle_gamma   90.00
#
_symmetry.space_group_name_H-M   'P 1'
#
loop_
_entity.id
_entity.type
_entity.pdbx_description
1 polymer ?
#
loop_
_entity_poly.entity_id
_entity_poly.type
_entity_poly.pdbx_seq_one_letter_code
_entity_poly.pdbx_strand_id
1 'polypeptide(L)'
;MDTTLDSSVPAAKTGDAPRNLLGRPTTRHRGTDIDGATLDPEALRVRDLDLNALIGATTFEGALAHLWFDVAPGRADHRTHEATIGARLAAFADALAPGSVAQSIAAELGAAGVAPVFAAASGLLRGLDDVTDRVRGPAPDDADLDTMLLCAAAAPFLLHAAIEGRPFAAGPHARGGTALDAAQTHAQRMLVLTGATRHDSPAQAAMDMLLVAWHAGFGYITPTVLAPRVAIGTGVTLTQAIASGFLASGPSHVGAALEAMQWLTALARSIPGGAGAPATALDAAGRAAIDTALDAKRTLYGFGHPLFVADPRPPHMRGRFAACGFDGGYVTLFDACCAQADARRALRPNIDFLTAATLLELGVAAPSWGVGVGLGARIAAMAAHAAERRRRPAFGVNSATARRLLAAVPVGWL
;
A
#
# COMPACT_ATOMS: atom_id res chain seq x y z
N MET A 1 -21.31 43.25 6.09
CA MET A 1 -20.11 43.43 6.92
C MET A 1 -18.99 42.66 6.27
N ASP A 2 -18.16 43.39 5.58
CA ASP A 2 -17.08 42.93 4.73
C ASP A 2 -15.85 42.73 5.64
N THR A 3 -15.41 41.53 5.89
CA THR A 3 -14.18 41.23 6.63
C THR A 3 -13.14 40.80 5.62
N THR A 4 -12.49 41.78 5.01
CA THR A 4 -11.20 41.55 4.32
C THR A 4 -10.18 41.05 5.31
N LEU A 5 -9.78 39.77 5.19
CA LEU A 5 -8.63 39.22 5.90
C LEU A 5 -7.37 39.95 5.41
N ASP A 6 -6.74 40.66 6.34
CA ASP A 6 -5.45 41.31 6.14
C ASP A 6 -4.40 40.27 5.76
N SER A 7 -3.90 40.34 4.52
CA SER A 7 -2.92 39.42 3.94
C SER A 7 -1.46 39.82 4.17
N SER A 8 -1.18 40.65 5.16
CA SER A 8 0.20 41.04 5.50
C SER A 8 0.92 39.96 6.31
N VAL A 9 1.41 38.91 5.63
CA VAL A 9 2.46 38.04 6.18
C VAL A 9 3.78 38.85 6.14
N PRO A 10 4.43 39.12 7.27
CA PRO A 10 5.71 39.84 7.28
C PRO A 10 6.75 39.03 6.47
N ALA A 11 7.43 39.69 5.54
CA ALA A 11 8.51 39.10 4.75
C ALA A 11 9.59 38.56 5.69
N ALA A 12 9.94 37.26 5.52
CA ALA A 12 10.98 36.60 6.29
C ALA A 12 12.33 37.28 6.06
N LYS A 13 13.08 37.55 7.12
CA LYS A 13 14.46 38.03 7.04
C LYS A 13 15.28 36.98 6.30
N THR A 14 16.05 37.41 5.30
CA THR A 14 16.99 36.57 4.52
C THR A 14 17.96 35.87 5.49
N GLY A 15 17.80 34.53 5.64
CA GLY A 15 18.68 33.69 6.46
C GLY A 15 17.99 32.60 7.28
N ASP A 16 16.70 32.73 7.59
CA ASP A 16 15.98 31.68 8.32
C ASP A 16 15.26 30.72 7.34
N ALA A 17 15.44 29.40 7.56
CA ALA A 17 14.67 28.40 6.83
C ALA A 17 13.16 28.66 7.04
N PRO A 18 12.33 28.51 6.00
CA PRO A 18 10.89 28.76 6.11
C PRO A 18 10.29 27.90 7.23
N ARG A 19 9.42 28.51 8.04
CA ARG A 19 8.81 27.87 9.21
C ARG A 19 7.29 27.75 9.00
N ASN A 20 6.71 26.66 9.47
CA ASN A 20 5.27 26.47 9.47
C ASN A 20 4.60 27.33 10.56
N LEU A 21 3.25 27.35 10.60
CA LEU A 21 2.45 28.09 11.57
C LEU A 21 2.81 27.81 13.06
N LEU A 22 3.49 26.71 13.34
CA LEU A 22 3.96 26.33 14.67
C LEU A 22 5.43 26.76 14.92
N GLY A 23 6.03 27.55 14.01
CA GLY A 23 7.40 28.02 14.10
C GLY A 23 8.47 26.95 13.86
N ARG A 24 8.10 25.81 13.28
CA ARG A 24 9.01 24.70 12.95
C ARG A 24 9.57 24.87 11.54
N PRO A 25 10.79 24.35 11.24
CA PRO A 25 11.28 24.28 9.86
C PRO A 25 10.28 23.58 8.97
N THR A 26 10.09 24.06 7.75
CA THR A 26 9.29 23.38 6.75
C THR A 26 9.98 22.08 6.34
N THR A 27 9.18 21.03 6.20
CA THR A 27 9.58 19.73 5.70
C THR A 27 9.36 19.68 4.17
N ARG A 28 9.94 18.70 3.48
CA ARG A 28 9.75 18.46 2.03
C ARG A 28 8.27 18.41 1.64
N HIS A 29 7.52 17.69 2.45
CA HIS A 29 6.09 17.51 2.29
C HIS A 29 5.39 18.11 3.51
N ARG A 30 4.25 18.66 3.38
CA ARG A 30 3.49 19.36 4.43
C ARG A 30 3.53 18.66 5.80
N GLY A 31 4.63 18.82 6.56
CA GLY A 31 4.83 18.29 7.91
C GLY A 31 5.59 16.97 8.02
N THR A 32 6.16 16.43 6.95
CA THR A 32 6.95 15.21 6.90
C THR A 32 8.03 15.28 5.82
N ASP A 33 9.11 14.50 5.97
CA ASP A 33 10.16 14.35 4.95
C ASP A 33 10.06 13.02 4.17
N ILE A 34 9.04 12.19 4.47
CA ILE A 34 8.92 10.84 3.93
C ILE A 34 8.28 10.86 2.54
N ASP A 35 7.02 11.25 2.45
CA ASP A 35 6.26 11.27 1.21
C ASP A 35 5.12 12.30 1.25
N GLY A 36 4.49 12.54 0.11
CA GLY A 36 3.37 13.46 0.01
C GLY A 36 2.78 13.53 -1.38
N ALA A 37 1.70 14.30 -1.51
CA ALA A 37 1.08 14.62 -2.77
C ALA A 37 1.28 16.08 -3.14
N THR A 38 1.48 16.35 -4.43
CA THR A 38 1.37 17.67 -5.05
C THR A 38 0.13 17.70 -5.93
N LEU A 39 -0.52 18.88 -6.02
CA LEU A 39 -1.74 19.04 -6.82
C LEU A 39 -1.49 19.81 -8.12
N ASP A 40 -0.34 20.45 -8.25
CA ASP A 40 0.09 21.13 -9.46
C ASP A 40 1.62 21.04 -9.61
N PRO A 41 2.14 20.20 -10.49
CA PRO A 41 1.43 19.10 -11.17
C PRO A 41 0.94 18.02 -10.19
N GLU A 42 -0.13 17.30 -10.56
CA GLU A 42 -0.62 16.17 -9.77
C GLU A 42 0.41 15.05 -9.75
N ALA A 43 1.00 14.79 -8.60
CA ALA A 43 2.01 13.75 -8.41
C ALA A 43 2.05 13.24 -6.98
N LEU A 44 2.44 11.99 -6.84
CA LEU A 44 2.88 11.40 -5.58
C LEU A 44 4.39 11.47 -5.49
N ARG A 45 4.89 11.94 -4.36
CA ARG A 45 6.32 12.03 -4.13
C ARG A 45 6.74 11.17 -2.96
N VAL A 46 7.87 10.48 -3.15
CA VAL A 46 8.59 9.75 -2.10
C VAL A 46 9.96 10.40 -1.99
N ARG A 47 10.26 11.00 -0.85
CA ARG A 47 11.42 11.87 -0.71
C ARG A 47 11.37 12.97 -1.80
N ASP A 48 12.38 13.09 -2.62
CA ASP A 48 12.42 14.07 -3.72
C ASP A 48 11.98 13.51 -5.07
N LEU A 49 11.65 12.22 -5.16
CA LEU A 49 11.30 11.57 -6.43
C LEU A 49 9.79 11.46 -6.63
N ASP A 50 9.36 11.56 -7.87
CA ASP A 50 8.02 11.15 -8.26
C ASP A 50 7.88 9.63 -8.10
N LEU A 51 6.78 9.17 -7.49
CA LEU A 51 6.51 7.74 -7.32
C LEU A 51 6.51 7.00 -8.66
N ASN A 52 5.98 7.61 -9.72
CA ASN A 52 5.99 7.00 -11.05
C ASN A 52 7.41 6.80 -11.61
N ALA A 53 8.39 7.60 -11.17
CA ALA A 53 9.78 7.36 -11.54
C ALA A 53 10.38 6.11 -10.86
N LEU A 54 9.78 5.62 -9.80
CA LEU A 54 10.19 4.39 -9.12
C LEU A 54 9.49 3.15 -9.71
N ILE A 55 8.20 3.27 -10.09
CA ILE A 55 7.39 2.15 -10.59
C ILE A 55 8.02 1.55 -11.87
N GLY A 56 8.46 0.30 -11.78
CA GLY A 56 9.10 -0.45 -12.86
C GLY A 56 10.52 0.06 -13.24
N ALA A 57 11.10 0.94 -12.44
CA ALA A 57 12.49 1.37 -12.54
C ALA A 57 13.36 0.84 -11.40
N THR A 58 12.75 0.48 -10.29
CA THR A 58 13.40 -0.20 -9.16
C THR A 58 12.50 -1.31 -8.63
N THR A 59 13.06 -2.25 -7.88
CA THR A 59 12.32 -3.30 -7.18
C THR A 59 11.60 -2.74 -5.95
N PHE A 60 10.71 -3.51 -5.35
CA PHE A 60 10.10 -3.14 -4.07
C PHE A 60 11.18 -2.93 -2.99
N GLU A 61 12.16 -3.82 -2.91
CA GLU A 61 13.31 -3.68 -2.02
C GLU A 61 14.09 -2.38 -2.25
N GLY A 62 14.28 -2.01 -3.51
CA GLY A 62 14.90 -0.75 -3.88
C GLY A 62 14.05 0.47 -3.55
N ALA A 63 12.72 0.38 -3.69
CA ALA A 63 11.81 1.42 -3.26
C ALA A 63 11.83 1.61 -1.73
N LEU A 64 11.91 0.52 -0.95
CA LEU A 64 12.11 0.57 0.49
C LEU A 64 13.44 1.24 0.87
N ALA A 65 14.53 0.92 0.14
CA ALA A 65 15.84 1.54 0.34
C ALA A 65 15.78 3.06 0.11
N HIS A 66 15.13 3.48 -0.97
CA HIS A 66 14.94 4.91 -1.24
C HIS A 66 14.12 5.60 -0.14
N LEU A 67 12.98 5.02 0.23
CA LEU A 67 12.09 5.60 1.24
C LEU A 67 12.77 5.71 2.61
N TRP A 68 13.53 4.70 3.03
CA TRP A 68 14.12 4.66 4.37
C TRP A 68 15.40 5.50 4.48
N PHE A 69 16.33 5.31 3.54
CA PHE A 69 17.66 5.93 3.58
C PHE A 69 17.78 7.25 2.83
N ASP A 70 16.73 7.65 2.08
CA ASP A 70 16.77 8.87 1.25
C ASP A 70 17.90 8.85 0.21
N VAL A 71 18.13 7.70 -0.39
CA VAL A 71 19.16 7.46 -1.40
C VAL A 71 18.51 7.12 -2.74
N ALA A 72 18.77 7.91 -3.76
CA ALA A 72 18.17 7.74 -5.08
C ALA A 72 18.59 6.40 -5.74
N PRO A 73 17.65 5.70 -6.44
CA PRO A 73 17.97 4.51 -7.21
C PRO A 73 19.14 4.72 -8.20
N GLY A 74 19.90 3.65 -8.44
CA GLY A 74 21.05 3.66 -9.34
C GLY A 74 22.38 4.03 -8.68
N ARG A 75 22.40 4.60 -7.48
CA ARG A 75 23.62 4.87 -6.72
C ARG A 75 24.19 3.57 -6.12
N ALA A 76 25.49 3.55 -5.83
CA ALA A 76 26.16 2.37 -5.26
C ALA A 76 25.64 2.05 -3.85
N ASP A 77 25.47 3.08 -3.01
CA ASP A 77 24.93 2.98 -1.66
C ASP A 77 23.46 2.48 -1.68
N HIS A 78 22.63 2.94 -2.63
CA HIS A 78 21.29 2.43 -2.83
C HIS A 78 21.27 0.91 -3.08
N ARG A 79 22.12 0.41 -4.01
CA ARG A 79 22.19 -1.04 -4.30
C ARG A 79 22.62 -1.86 -3.09
N THR A 80 23.51 -1.32 -2.26
CA THR A 80 23.91 -1.98 -1.00
C THR A 80 22.75 -2.08 -0.03
N HIS A 81 21.97 -1.02 0.14
CA HIS A 81 20.77 -1.03 0.99
C HIS A 81 19.68 -1.96 0.44
N GLU A 82 19.42 -1.91 -0.87
CA GLU A 82 18.48 -2.81 -1.54
C GLU A 82 18.83 -4.28 -1.31
N ALA A 83 20.11 -4.65 -1.48
CA ALA A 83 20.58 -6.01 -1.24
C ALA A 83 20.42 -6.43 0.23
N THR A 84 20.74 -5.54 1.17
CA THR A 84 20.56 -5.79 2.62
C THR A 84 19.08 -5.99 2.98
N ILE A 85 18.19 -5.14 2.47
CA ILE A 85 16.74 -5.26 2.65
C ILE A 85 16.23 -6.58 2.07
N GLY A 86 16.62 -6.92 0.84
CA GLY A 86 16.21 -8.16 0.19
C GLY A 86 16.64 -9.40 0.96
N ALA A 87 17.90 -9.45 1.41
CA ALA A 87 18.41 -10.54 2.24
C ALA A 87 17.67 -10.66 3.57
N ARG A 88 17.32 -9.54 4.21
CA ARG A 88 16.62 -9.54 5.48
C ARG A 88 15.16 -9.95 5.34
N LEU A 89 14.44 -9.47 4.30
CA LEU A 89 13.08 -9.92 3.97
C LEU A 89 13.04 -11.42 3.69
N ALA A 90 14.07 -11.97 3.02
CA ALA A 90 14.19 -13.41 2.80
C ALA A 90 14.34 -14.17 4.12
N ALA A 91 15.26 -13.74 4.99
CA ALA A 91 15.50 -14.39 6.28
C ALA A 91 14.23 -14.39 7.17
N PHE A 92 13.45 -13.31 7.16
CA PHE A 92 12.16 -13.26 7.86
C PHE A 92 11.12 -14.20 7.22
N ALA A 93 11.04 -14.25 5.89
CA ALA A 93 10.13 -15.15 5.20
C ALA A 93 10.45 -16.63 5.52
N ASP A 94 11.72 -16.99 5.52
CA ASP A 94 12.19 -18.35 5.90
C ASP A 94 11.81 -18.69 7.35
N ALA A 95 11.95 -17.72 8.26
CA ALA A 95 11.57 -17.90 9.66
C ALA A 95 10.03 -17.96 9.86
N LEU A 96 9.26 -17.36 8.99
CA LEU A 96 7.78 -17.36 9.01
C LEU A 96 7.18 -18.62 8.37
N ALA A 97 7.85 -19.19 7.36
CA ALA A 97 7.34 -20.31 6.58
C ALA A 97 6.90 -21.54 7.39
N PRO A 98 7.56 -21.93 8.53
CA PRO A 98 7.10 -23.01 9.37
C PRO A 98 5.81 -22.71 10.17
N GLY A 99 5.30 -21.49 10.07
CA GLY A 99 4.20 -20.99 10.90
C GLY A 99 4.69 -20.23 12.12
N SER A 100 3.80 -19.43 12.73
CA SER A 100 4.06 -18.65 13.95
C SER A 100 2.79 -18.56 14.80
N VAL A 101 2.93 -18.15 16.06
CA VAL A 101 1.78 -17.90 16.95
C VAL A 101 0.87 -16.82 16.35
N ALA A 102 1.47 -15.77 15.75
CA ALA A 102 0.72 -14.70 15.10
C ALA A 102 -0.11 -15.20 13.90
N GLN A 103 0.43 -16.15 13.10
CA GLN A 103 -0.32 -16.78 12.01
C GLN A 103 -1.48 -17.64 12.55
N SER A 104 -1.28 -18.37 13.63
CA SER A 104 -2.36 -19.16 14.25
C SER A 104 -3.51 -18.28 14.72
N ILE A 105 -3.22 -17.15 15.36
CA ILE A 105 -4.24 -16.16 15.77
C ILE A 105 -4.98 -15.59 14.56
N ALA A 106 -4.26 -15.20 13.51
CA ALA A 106 -4.87 -14.67 12.30
C ALA A 106 -5.78 -15.73 11.62
N ALA A 107 -5.35 -16.99 11.60
CA ALA A 107 -6.13 -18.11 11.06
C ALA A 107 -7.41 -18.36 11.85
N GLU A 108 -7.34 -18.42 13.17
CA GLU A 108 -8.51 -18.62 14.04
C GLU A 108 -9.53 -17.49 13.88
N LEU A 109 -9.08 -16.25 13.88
CA LEU A 109 -9.96 -15.09 13.69
C LEU A 109 -10.58 -15.06 12.29
N GLY A 110 -9.80 -15.39 11.25
CA GLY A 110 -10.32 -15.51 9.89
C GLY A 110 -11.38 -16.62 9.76
N ALA A 111 -11.13 -17.80 10.35
CA ALA A 111 -12.08 -18.90 10.41
C ALA A 111 -13.36 -18.53 11.20
N ALA A 112 -13.25 -17.64 12.20
CA ALA A 112 -14.38 -17.08 12.94
C ALA A 112 -15.13 -15.96 12.20
N GLY A 113 -14.74 -15.62 10.97
CA GLY A 113 -15.39 -14.60 10.13
C GLY A 113 -14.91 -13.17 10.34
N VAL A 114 -13.83 -12.96 11.07
CA VAL A 114 -13.18 -11.65 11.15
C VAL A 114 -12.54 -11.32 9.78
N ALA A 115 -12.75 -10.09 9.30
CA ALA A 115 -12.16 -9.67 8.04
C ALA A 115 -10.64 -9.90 8.03
N PRO A 116 -10.07 -10.50 6.96
CA PRO A 116 -8.66 -10.94 6.94
C PRO A 116 -7.64 -9.87 7.33
N VAL A 117 -7.87 -8.61 6.95
CA VAL A 117 -6.98 -7.49 7.33
C VAL A 117 -7.00 -7.20 8.84
N PHE A 118 -8.14 -7.36 9.52
CA PHE A 118 -8.23 -7.18 10.97
C PHE A 118 -7.70 -8.40 11.73
N ALA A 119 -7.88 -9.60 11.18
CA ALA A 119 -7.27 -10.80 11.70
C ALA A 119 -5.72 -10.71 11.61
N ALA A 120 -5.18 -10.23 10.49
CA ALA A 120 -3.75 -9.97 10.32
C ALA A 120 -3.23 -8.88 11.29
N ALA A 121 -3.99 -7.80 11.49
CA ALA A 121 -3.67 -6.79 12.50
C ALA A 121 -3.57 -7.38 13.91
N SER A 122 -4.46 -8.30 14.26
CA SER A 122 -4.43 -9.00 15.56
C SER A 122 -3.17 -9.87 15.72
N GLY A 123 -2.73 -10.52 14.63
CA GLY A 123 -1.45 -11.22 14.60
C GLY A 123 -0.26 -10.30 14.85
N LEU A 124 -0.24 -9.10 14.22
CA LEU A 124 0.78 -8.09 14.47
C LEU A 124 0.73 -7.56 15.92
N LEU A 125 -0.46 -7.32 16.47
CA LEU A 125 -0.64 -6.88 17.87
C LEU A 125 -0.11 -7.90 18.87
N ARG A 126 -0.22 -9.20 18.58
CA ARG A 126 0.37 -10.27 19.41
C ARG A 126 1.88 -10.14 19.48
N GLY A 127 2.52 -9.61 18.43
CA GLY A 127 3.96 -9.56 18.29
C GLY A 127 4.53 -10.80 17.57
N LEU A 128 5.77 -10.67 17.15
CA LEU A 128 6.49 -11.63 16.31
C LEU A 128 7.79 -12.13 16.95
N ASP A 129 7.85 -12.12 18.30
CA ASP A 129 9.07 -12.47 19.04
C ASP A 129 9.49 -13.94 18.78
N ASP A 130 8.51 -14.84 18.64
CA ASP A 130 8.75 -16.23 18.28
C ASP A 130 9.31 -16.44 16.87
N VAL A 131 9.21 -15.41 16.02
CA VAL A 131 9.82 -15.39 14.69
C VAL A 131 11.26 -14.87 14.76
N THR A 132 11.49 -13.79 15.51
CA THR A 132 12.81 -13.16 15.63
C THR A 132 13.87 -14.13 16.14
N ASP A 133 13.53 -15.03 17.06
CA ASP A 133 14.44 -16.06 17.59
C ASP A 133 14.89 -17.08 16.53
N ARG A 134 14.18 -17.20 15.43
CA ARG A 134 14.47 -18.13 14.32
C ARG A 134 15.24 -17.47 13.17
N VAL A 135 15.33 -16.14 13.16
CA VAL A 135 15.93 -15.42 12.03
C VAL A 135 17.44 -15.54 12.05
N ARG A 136 18.02 -15.90 10.91
CA ARG A 136 19.45 -16.00 10.70
C ARG A 136 19.99 -14.82 9.91
N GLY A 137 21.29 -14.58 10.02
CA GLY A 137 21.99 -13.53 9.32
C GLY A 137 22.01 -12.19 10.09
N PRO A 138 22.83 -11.23 9.61
CA PRO A 138 22.98 -9.95 10.27
C PRO A 138 21.70 -9.11 10.16
N ALA A 139 21.29 -8.53 11.28
CA ALA A 139 20.24 -7.51 11.29
C ALA A 139 20.82 -6.19 10.78
N PRO A 140 20.01 -5.30 10.17
CA PRO A 140 20.40 -3.92 9.96
C PRO A 140 20.75 -3.21 11.29
N ASP A 141 21.67 -2.25 11.24
CA ASP A 141 22.02 -1.45 12.42
C ASP A 141 20.85 -0.56 12.90
N ASP A 142 19.77 -0.45 12.14
CA ASP A 142 18.56 0.30 12.47
C ASP A 142 17.44 -0.66 12.90
N ALA A 143 17.12 -0.66 14.19
CA ALA A 143 16.10 -1.52 14.78
C ALA A 143 14.67 -1.20 14.28
N ASP A 144 14.38 0.05 13.92
CA ASP A 144 13.09 0.43 13.33
C ASP A 144 12.96 -0.12 11.90
N LEU A 145 14.04 -0.08 11.13
CA LEU A 145 14.10 -0.73 9.82
C LEU A 145 13.87 -2.25 9.94
N ASP A 146 14.57 -2.89 10.86
CA ASP A 146 14.44 -4.34 11.05
C ASP A 146 13.02 -4.75 11.44
N THR A 147 12.39 -3.98 12.35
CA THR A 147 10.99 -4.17 12.72
C THR A 147 10.04 -3.95 11.53
N MET A 148 10.29 -2.94 10.70
CA MET A 148 9.51 -2.68 9.50
C MET A 148 9.61 -3.86 8.52
N LEU A 149 10.81 -4.38 8.27
CA LEU A 149 11.05 -5.52 7.38
C LEU A 149 10.39 -6.81 7.90
N LEU A 150 10.45 -7.04 9.22
CA LEU A 150 9.74 -8.14 9.86
C LEU A 150 8.22 -8.04 9.63
N CYS A 151 7.63 -6.87 9.86
CA CYS A 151 6.20 -6.65 9.63
C CYS A 151 5.83 -6.80 8.14
N ALA A 152 6.66 -6.27 7.24
CA ALA A 152 6.45 -6.37 5.80
C ALA A 152 6.51 -7.83 5.30
N ALA A 153 7.45 -8.61 5.82
CA ALA A 153 7.52 -10.03 5.53
C ALA A 153 6.37 -10.81 6.16
N ALA A 154 5.93 -10.46 7.37
CA ALA A 154 4.89 -11.19 8.10
C ALA A 154 3.49 -10.94 7.55
N ALA A 155 3.17 -9.72 7.11
CA ALA A 155 1.82 -9.34 6.68
C ALA A 155 1.21 -10.30 5.64
N PRO A 156 1.89 -10.71 4.56
CA PRO A 156 1.32 -11.65 3.61
C PRO A 156 1.08 -13.05 4.20
N PHE A 157 1.91 -13.52 5.15
CA PHE A 157 1.66 -14.78 5.85
C PHE A 157 0.44 -14.70 6.79
N LEU A 158 0.28 -13.57 7.48
CA LEU A 158 -0.87 -13.35 8.36
C LEU A 158 -2.17 -13.24 7.55
N LEU A 159 -2.13 -12.54 6.43
CA LEU A 159 -3.26 -12.42 5.50
C LEU A 159 -3.62 -13.78 4.89
N HIS A 160 -2.60 -14.54 4.43
CA HIS A 160 -2.81 -15.90 3.94
C HIS A 160 -3.48 -16.78 5.00
N ALA A 161 -2.94 -16.77 6.23
CA ALA A 161 -3.49 -17.54 7.33
C ALA A 161 -4.95 -17.15 7.64
N ALA A 162 -5.27 -15.87 7.63
CA ALA A 162 -6.63 -15.38 7.85
C ALA A 162 -7.61 -15.75 6.73
N ILE A 163 -7.15 -15.74 5.47
CA ILE A 163 -7.96 -16.09 4.30
C ILE A 163 -8.21 -17.60 4.24
N GLU A 164 -7.16 -18.40 4.49
CA GLU A 164 -7.22 -19.87 4.41
C GLU A 164 -7.76 -20.54 5.69
N GLY A 165 -7.92 -19.79 6.79
CA GLY A 165 -8.30 -20.31 8.12
C GLY A 165 -7.25 -21.25 8.74
N ARG A 166 -6.00 -21.21 8.27
CA ARG A 166 -4.87 -22.02 8.77
C ARG A 166 -3.53 -21.34 8.50
N PRO A 167 -2.51 -21.50 9.35
CA PRO A 167 -1.17 -21.02 9.08
C PRO A 167 -0.62 -21.56 7.76
N PHE A 168 0.24 -20.75 7.12
CA PHE A 168 1.02 -21.25 5.98
C PHE A 168 1.91 -22.40 6.47
N ALA A 169 1.87 -23.53 5.79
CA ALA A 169 2.70 -24.67 6.09
C ALA A 169 3.72 -24.86 4.95
N ALA A 170 4.99 -24.62 5.23
CA ALA A 170 6.06 -25.01 4.32
C ALA A 170 6.29 -26.52 4.39
N GLY A 171 6.46 -27.15 3.24
CA GLY A 171 6.79 -28.57 3.16
C GLY A 171 6.56 -29.12 1.75
N PRO A 172 7.16 -30.29 1.42
CA PRO A 172 7.07 -30.88 0.09
C PRO A 172 5.64 -31.28 -0.31
N HIS A 173 4.71 -31.31 0.63
CA HIS A 173 3.29 -31.60 0.40
C HIS A 173 2.38 -30.38 0.51
N ALA A 174 2.92 -29.20 0.89
CA ALA A 174 2.17 -27.98 0.95
C ALA A 174 2.10 -27.31 -0.44
N ARG A 175 0.89 -26.91 -0.87
CA ARG A 175 0.76 -26.06 -2.06
C ARG A 175 1.62 -24.81 -1.85
N GLY A 176 2.64 -24.63 -2.69
CA GLY A 176 3.50 -23.44 -2.67
C GLY A 176 4.79 -23.56 -1.84
N GLY A 177 5.03 -24.62 -1.04
CA GLY A 177 6.23 -24.73 -0.21
C GLY A 177 7.54 -24.65 -1.01
N THR A 178 7.72 -25.49 -2.02
CA THR A 178 8.89 -25.46 -2.90
C THR A 178 8.99 -24.18 -3.74
N ALA A 179 7.85 -23.56 -4.10
CA ALA A 179 7.84 -22.31 -4.82
C ALA A 179 8.25 -21.13 -3.93
N LEU A 180 7.91 -21.16 -2.64
CA LEU A 180 8.36 -20.15 -1.68
C LEU A 180 9.87 -20.21 -1.46
N ASP A 181 10.44 -21.43 -1.31
CA ASP A 181 11.88 -21.64 -1.16
C ASP A 181 12.67 -21.15 -2.39
N ALA A 182 12.07 -21.23 -3.57
CA ALA A 182 12.67 -20.74 -4.82
C ALA A 182 12.51 -19.22 -5.03
N ALA A 183 11.68 -18.55 -4.24
CA ALA A 183 11.40 -17.13 -4.41
C ALA A 183 12.57 -16.25 -3.91
N GLN A 184 13.16 -15.47 -4.82
CA GLN A 184 14.30 -14.61 -4.55
C GLN A 184 13.90 -13.22 -4.07
N THR A 185 12.75 -12.68 -4.52
CA THR A 185 12.28 -11.33 -4.22
C THR A 185 10.99 -11.36 -3.41
N HIS A 186 10.67 -10.23 -2.76
CA HIS A 186 9.41 -10.10 -2.04
C HIS A 186 8.20 -10.23 -2.99
N ALA A 187 8.30 -9.69 -4.20
CA ALA A 187 7.25 -9.82 -5.22
C ALA A 187 6.98 -11.28 -5.60
N GLN A 188 8.02 -12.11 -5.74
CA GLN A 188 7.86 -13.55 -5.99
C GLN A 188 7.21 -14.27 -4.80
N ARG A 189 7.57 -13.92 -3.57
CA ARG A 189 6.92 -14.45 -2.36
C ARG A 189 5.45 -14.06 -2.29
N MET A 190 5.13 -12.81 -2.65
CA MET A 190 3.75 -12.35 -2.74
C MET A 190 2.93 -13.15 -3.74
N LEU A 191 3.46 -13.48 -4.92
CA LEU A 191 2.75 -14.35 -5.88
C LEU A 191 2.41 -15.71 -5.27
N VAL A 192 3.34 -16.33 -4.55
CA VAL A 192 3.11 -17.62 -3.88
C VAL A 192 2.04 -17.50 -2.79
N LEU A 193 2.19 -16.53 -1.88
CA LEU A 193 1.31 -16.37 -0.72
C LEU A 193 -0.11 -15.92 -1.09
N THR A 194 -0.27 -15.17 -2.17
CA THR A 194 -1.59 -14.78 -2.72
C THR A 194 -2.30 -15.91 -3.44
N GLY A 195 -1.61 -17.02 -3.71
CA GLY A 195 -2.13 -18.12 -4.51
C GLY A 195 -2.26 -17.77 -6.00
N ALA A 196 -1.44 -16.83 -6.49
CA ALA A 196 -1.38 -16.51 -7.92
C ALA A 196 -1.10 -17.74 -8.76
N THR A 197 -1.68 -17.82 -9.95
CA THR A 197 -1.45 -18.92 -10.89
C THR A 197 -0.41 -18.59 -11.97
N ARG A 198 -0.08 -17.29 -12.11
CA ARG A 198 0.98 -16.82 -13.02
C ARG A 198 2.22 -16.47 -12.22
N HIS A 199 3.37 -17.00 -12.66
CA HIS A 199 4.68 -16.79 -12.04
C HIS A 199 5.77 -16.45 -13.06
N ASP A 200 5.39 -16.16 -14.32
CA ASP A 200 6.29 -15.73 -15.38
C ASP A 200 6.92 -14.36 -15.09
N SER A 201 7.93 -13.97 -15.87
CA SER A 201 8.62 -12.69 -15.66
C SER A 201 7.69 -11.47 -15.76
N PRO A 202 6.72 -11.40 -16.69
CA PRO A 202 5.71 -10.34 -16.68
C PRO A 202 4.88 -10.31 -15.39
N ALA A 203 4.46 -11.47 -14.86
CA ALA A 203 3.72 -11.55 -13.61
C ALA A 203 4.53 -11.06 -12.40
N GLN A 204 5.81 -11.44 -12.32
CA GLN A 204 6.72 -10.96 -11.28
C GLN A 204 6.91 -9.44 -11.36
N ALA A 205 7.12 -8.91 -12.56
CA ALA A 205 7.26 -7.47 -12.79
C ALA A 205 5.98 -6.72 -12.43
N ALA A 206 4.79 -7.24 -12.75
CA ALA A 206 3.51 -6.62 -12.43
C ALA A 206 3.26 -6.58 -10.92
N MET A 207 3.55 -7.68 -10.19
CA MET A 207 3.44 -7.70 -8.73
C MET A 207 4.41 -6.72 -8.09
N ASP A 208 5.66 -6.67 -8.56
CA ASP A 208 6.67 -5.75 -8.04
C ASP A 208 6.26 -4.28 -8.24
N MET A 209 5.83 -3.92 -9.45
CA MET A 209 5.31 -2.60 -9.75
C MET A 209 4.10 -2.23 -8.88
N LEU A 210 3.24 -3.20 -8.58
CA LEU A 210 2.07 -3.01 -7.72
C LEU A 210 2.50 -2.70 -6.28
N LEU A 211 3.47 -3.44 -5.74
CA LEU A 211 4.04 -3.19 -4.41
C LEU A 211 4.69 -1.81 -4.34
N VAL A 212 5.47 -1.43 -5.36
CA VAL A 212 6.07 -0.09 -5.46
C VAL A 212 4.99 0.99 -5.53
N ALA A 213 3.90 0.79 -6.27
CA ALA A 213 2.81 1.77 -6.37
C ALA A 213 2.06 2.00 -5.04
N TRP A 214 2.11 1.03 -4.12
CA TRP A 214 1.41 1.08 -2.83
C TRP A 214 2.30 1.42 -1.62
N HIS A 215 3.64 1.36 -1.73
CA HIS A 215 4.55 1.51 -0.58
C HIS A 215 4.51 2.90 0.07
N ALA A 216 4.12 3.92 -0.66
CA ALA A 216 4.04 5.30 -0.19
C ALA A 216 2.65 5.64 0.38
N GLY A 217 2.59 6.67 1.22
CA GLY A 217 1.42 7.00 2.03
C GLY A 217 0.61 8.22 1.64
N PHE A 218 0.98 9.10 0.73
CA PHE A 218 0.41 10.45 0.51
C PHE A 218 0.65 11.44 1.66
N GLY A 219 1.72 11.26 2.41
CA GLY A 219 1.93 11.98 3.64
C GLY A 219 1.05 11.42 4.78
N TYR A 220 1.02 12.14 5.88
CA TYR A 220 0.35 11.68 7.10
C TYR A 220 -1.17 11.91 7.14
N ILE A 221 -1.79 12.41 6.07
CA ILE A 221 -3.25 12.62 6.02
C ILE A 221 -4.03 11.33 5.75
N THR A 222 -3.39 10.32 5.19
CA THR A 222 -4.01 9.03 4.90
C THR A 222 -4.29 8.28 6.20
N PRO A 223 -5.50 7.78 6.45
CA PRO A 223 -5.85 7.09 7.71
C PRO A 223 -4.87 5.99 8.10
N THR A 224 -4.45 5.15 7.15
CA THR A 224 -3.51 4.05 7.37
C THR A 224 -2.09 4.50 7.76
N VAL A 225 -1.71 5.74 7.48
CA VAL A 225 -0.44 6.35 7.91
C VAL A 225 -0.62 7.23 9.15
N LEU A 226 -1.76 7.92 9.25
CA LEU A 226 -2.07 8.78 10.40
C LEU A 226 -2.21 7.96 11.69
N ALA A 227 -2.90 6.82 11.64
CA ALA A 227 -3.11 5.98 12.82
C ALA A 227 -1.77 5.49 13.44
N PRO A 228 -0.80 4.93 12.69
CA PRO A 228 0.54 4.64 13.21
C PRO A 228 1.25 5.85 13.83
N ARG A 229 1.11 7.03 13.23
CA ARG A 229 1.69 8.27 13.77
C ARG A 229 1.07 8.68 15.11
N VAL A 230 -0.23 8.50 15.26
CA VAL A 230 -0.92 8.76 16.54
C VAL A 230 -0.50 7.71 17.57
N ALA A 231 -0.58 6.43 17.21
CA ALA A 231 -0.27 5.32 18.11
C ALA A 231 1.16 5.40 18.66
N ILE A 232 2.17 5.54 17.79
CA ILE A 232 3.58 5.59 18.22
C ILE A 232 3.84 6.76 19.18
N GLY A 233 3.10 7.87 19.03
CA GLY A 233 3.20 9.02 19.91
C GLY A 233 2.77 8.75 21.35
N THR A 234 2.04 7.69 21.62
CA THR A 234 1.62 7.26 22.96
C THR A 234 2.59 6.29 23.63
N GLY A 235 3.68 5.91 22.94
CA GLY A 235 4.73 5.04 23.49
C GLY A 235 4.54 3.54 23.20
N VAL A 236 3.63 3.16 22.30
CA VAL A 236 3.51 1.77 21.86
C VAL A 236 4.70 1.34 21.00
N THR A 237 4.90 0.05 20.78
CA THR A 237 5.92 -0.48 19.90
C THR A 237 5.64 -0.13 18.43
N LEU A 238 6.66 -0.20 17.57
CA LEU A 238 6.49 0.06 16.13
C LEU A 238 5.54 -0.97 15.49
N THR A 239 5.62 -2.25 15.88
CA THR A 239 4.72 -3.31 15.43
C THR A 239 3.26 -2.99 15.76
N GLN A 240 2.98 -2.55 17.01
CA GLN A 240 1.64 -2.13 17.43
C GLN A 240 1.15 -0.89 16.68
N ALA A 241 2.04 0.06 16.42
CA ALA A 241 1.72 1.22 15.61
C ALA A 241 1.36 0.82 14.17
N ILE A 242 2.12 -0.08 13.55
CA ILE A 242 1.80 -0.61 12.20
C ILE A 242 0.44 -1.33 12.20
N ALA A 243 0.15 -2.15 13.23
CA ALA A 243 -1.15 -2.82 13.36
C ALA A 243 -2.31 -1.81 13.39
N SER A 244 -2.15 -0.65 14.03
CA SER A 244 -3.16 0.42 14.03
C SER A 244 -3.46 0.95 12.61
N GLY A 245 -2.47 0.93 11.72
CA GLY A 245 -2.66 1.28 10.31
C GLY A 245 -3.56 0.29 9.57
N PHE A 246 -3.43 -1.01 9.85
CA PHE A 246 -4.35 -2.03 9.33
C PHE A 246 -5.78 -1.82 9.85
N LEU A 247 -5.94 -1.49 11.13
CA LEU A 247 -7.25 -1.19 11.73
C LEU A 247 -7.89 0.10 11.17
N ALA A 248 -7.09 1.00 10.60
CA ALA A 248 -7.57 2.21 9.94
C ALA A 248 -7.94 2.01 8.45
N SER A 249 -8.05 0.77 7.99
CA SER A 249 -8.60 0.38 6.69
C SER A 249 -10.07 -0.02 6.82
N GLY A 250 -10.81 0.09 5.73
CA GLY A 250 -12.22 -0.28 5.73
C GLY A 250 -12.91 0.09 4.42
N PRO A 251 -14.24 -0.05 4.33
CA PRO A 251 -14.97 0.21 3.08
C PRO A 251 -14.72 1.61 2.49
N SER A 252 -14.52 2.62 3.34
CA SER A 252 -14.27 4.00 2.91
C SER A 252 -12.80 4.33 2.65
N HIS A 253 -11.89 3.41 2.95
CA HIS A 253 -10.44 3.60 2.76
C HIS A 253 -9.76 2.26 2.52
N VAL A 254 -9.09 2.11 1.37
CA VAL A 254 -8.43 0.90 0.83
C VAL A 254 -9.41 -0.23 0.44
N GLY A 255 -10.68 -0.21 0.88
CA GLY A 255 -11.67 -1.25 0.61
C GLY A 255 -12.12 -1.34 -0.86
N ALA A 256 -11.90 -0.29 -1.66
CA ALA A 256 -12.37 -0.24 -3.03
C ALA A 256 -11.78 -1.32 -3.94
N ALA A 257 -10.54 -1.76 -3.70
CA ALA A 257 -9.91 -2.82 -4.49
C ALA A 257 -10.58 -4.19 -4.28
N LEU A 258 -11.07 -4.50 -3.07
CA LEU A 258 -11.83 -5.70 -2.79
C LEU A 258 -13.14 -5.72 -3.58
N GLU A 259 -13.91 -4.63 -3.51
CA GLU A 259 -15.17 -4.49 -4.23
C GLU A 259 -14.98 -4.53 -5.75
N ALA A 260 -13.91 -3.90 -6.24
CA ALA A 260 -13.54 -3.94 -7.65
C ALA A 260 -13.17 -5.36 -8.12
N MET A 261 -12.44 -6.15 -7.31
CA MET A 261 -12.15 -7.56 -7.62
C MET A 261 -13.43 -8.39 -7.71
N GLN A 262 -14.35 -8.22 -6.76
CA GLN A 262 -15.65 -8.93 -6.80
C GLN A 262 -16.43 -8.56 -8.04
N TRP A 263 -16.51 -7.26 -8.36
CA TRP A 263 -17.24 -6.76 -9.52
C TRP A 263 -16.64 -7.27 -10.84
N LEU A 264 -15.32 -7.17 -11.02
CA LEU A 264 -14.63 -7.67 -12.21
C LEU A 264 -14.76 -9.18 -12.36
N THR A 265 -14.71 -9.93 -11.26
CA THR A 265 -14.93 -11.39 -11.26
C THR A 265 -16.35 -11.73 -11.72
N ALA A 266 -17.36 -11.02 -11.19
CA ALA A 266 -18.74 -11.21 -11.60
C ALA A 266 -18.95 -10.86 -13.08
N LEU A 267 -18.36 -9.76 -13.55
CA LEU A 267 -18.40 -9.35 -14.95
C LEU A 267 -17.77 -10.43 -15.85
N ALA A 268 -16.57 -10.89 -15.55
CA ALA A 268 -15.91 -11.93 -16.34
C ALA A 268 -16.75 -13.22 -16.40
N ARG A 269 -17.34 -13.64 -15.28
CA ARG A 269 -18.22 -14.83 -15.25
C ARG A 269 -19.49 -14.69 -16.09
N SER A 270 -19.96 -13.49 -16.36
CA SER A 270 -21.14 -13.25 -17.21
C SER A 270 -20.84 -13.33 -18.71
N ILE A 271 -19.55 -13.38 -19.09
CA ILE A 271 -19.10 -13.41 -20.47
C ILE A 271 -18.89 -14.88 -20.90
N PRO A 272 -19.44 -15.35 -22.01
CA PRO A 272 -19.10 -16.67 -22.54
C PRO A 272 -17.60 -16.81 -22.80
N GLY A 273 -16.96 -17.79 -22.17
CA GLY A 273 -15.49 -17.94 -22.16
C GLY A 273 -14.76 -17.21 -21.03
N GLY A 274 -15.49 -16.45 -20.20
CA GLY A 274 -14.90 -15.76 -19.05
C GLY A 274 -13.85 -14.72 -19.45
N ALA A 275 -12.83 -14.55 -18.63
CA ALA A 275 -11.68 -13.69 -18.94
C ALA A 275 -10.84 -14.21 -20.14
N GLY A 276 -11.02 -15.48 -20.57
CA GLY A 276 -10.40 -16.04 -21.77
C GLY A 276 -11.17 -15.76 -23.07
N ALA A 277 -12.26 -14.99 -23.02
CA ALA A 277 -13.04 -14.64 -24.21
C ALA A 277 -12.22 -13.75 -25.18
N PRO A 278 -12.60 -13.67 -26.46
CA PRO A 278 -11.98 -12.78 -27.42
C PRO A 278 -11.97 -11.32 -26.93
N ALA A 279 -10.89 -10.58 -27.19
CA ALA A 279 -10.72 -9.20 -26.73
C ALA A 279 -11.89 -8.28 -27.13
N THR A 280 -12.49 -8.49 -28.30
CA THR A 280 -13.67 -7.73 -28.76
C THR A 280 -14.91 -7.97 -27.88
N ALA A 281 -15.09 -9.20 -27.39
CA ALA A 281 -16.20 -9.54 -26.49
C ALA A 281 -15.96 -8.95 -25.10
N LEU A 282 -14.72 -8.99 -24.61
CA LEU A 282 -14.32 -8.37 -23.34
C LEU A 282 -14.49 -6.84 -23.39
N ASP A 283 -14.06 -6.18 -24.48
CA ASP A 283 -14.23 -4.73 -24.64
C ASP A 283 -15.72 -4.36 -24.64
N ALA A 284 -16.54 -5.03 -25.44
CA ALA A 284 -17.97 -4.76 -25.49
C ALA A 284 -18.65 -4.98 -24.13
N ALA A 285 -18.30 -6.05 -23.40
CA ALA A 285 -18.85 -6.35 -22.09
C ALA A 285 -18.42 -5.32 -21.04
N GLY A 286 -17.16 -4.92 -21.03
CA GLY A 286 -16.63 -3.90 -20.10
C GLY A 286 -17.34 -2.56 -20.28
N ARG A 287 -17.53 -2.12 -21.53
CA ARG A 287 -18.28 -0.88 -21.84
C ARG A 287 -19.73 -0.96 -21.38
N ALA A 288 -20.43 -2.05 -21.75
CA ALA A 288 -21.83 -2.24 -21.37
C ALA A 288 -22.02 -2.30 -19.83
N ALA A 289 -21.08 -2.91 -19.12
CA ALA A 289 -21.11 -2.97 -17.66
C ALA A 289 -20.99 -1.58 -17.00
N ILE A 290 -20.13 -0.70 -17.52
CA ILE A 290 -20.01 0.69 -17.06
C ILE A 290 -21.28 1.46 -17.37
N ASP A 291 -21.85 1.34 -18.58
CA ASP A 291 -23.10 2.01 -18.93
C ASP A 291 -24.22 1.59 -17.97
N THR A 292 -24.38 0.29 -17.74
CA THR A 292 -25.38 -0.25 -16.83
C THR A 292 -25.19 0.28 -15.39
N ALA A 293 -23.95 0.37 -14.90
CA ALA A 293 -23.67 0.86 -13.56
C ALA A 293 -23.98 2.37 -13.44
N LEU A 294 -23.58 3.17 -14.43
CA LEU A 294 -23.82 4.61 -14.44
C LEU A 294 -25.31 4.96 -14.58
N ASP A 295 -26.05 4.25 -15.45
CA ASP A 295 -27.48 4.44 -15.64
C ASP A 295 -28.28 4.05 -14.39
N ALA A 296 -27.84 3.01 -13.68
CA ALA A 296 -28.38 2.59 -12.40
C ALA A 296 -27.87 3.42 -11.20
N LYS A 297 -27.02 4.43 -11.42
CA LYS A 297 -26.39 5.26 -10.37
C LYS A 297 -25.67 4.45 -9.30
N ARG A 298 -25.07 3.30 -9.68
CA ARG A 298 -24.28 2.50 -8.76
C ARG A 298 -22.89 3.10 -8.59
N THR A 299 -22.33 2.91 -7.39
CA THR A 299 -20.93 3.27 -7.11
C THR A 299 -20.00 2.42 -7.97
N LEU A 300 -19.07 3.07 -8.67
CA LEU A 300 -17.96 2.43 -9.36
C LEU A 300 -16.75 2.45 -8.43
N TYR A 301 -16.49 1.33 -7.76
CA TYR A 301 -15.33 1.21 -6.88
C TYR A 301 -14.02 1.22 -7.69
N GLY A 302 -13.04 1.96 -7.20
CA GLY A 302 -11.77 2.14 -7.89
C GLY A 302 -11.79 3.22 -8.98
N PHE A 303 -12.84 4.07 -9.02
CA PHE A 303 -12.90 5.26 -9.87
C PHE A 303 -13.00 6.54 -9.03
N GLY A 304 -12.39 7.61 -9.54
CA GLY A 304 -12.24 8.88 -8.82
C GLY A 304 -11.15 8.79 -7.74
N HIS A 305 -10.74 9.96 -7.23
CA HIS A 305 -9.72 10.05 -6.19
C HIS A 305 -10.01 11.25 -5.28
N PRO A 306 -9.83 11.14 -3.95
CA PRO A 306 -10.16 12.22 -3.03
C PRO A 306 -9.25 13.45 -3.15
N LEU A 307 -8.03 13.31 -3.71
CA LEU A 307 -7.05 14.38 -3.84
C LEU A 307 -6.79 14.79 -5.30
N PHE A 308 -6.79 13.85 -6.23
CA PHE A 308 -6.43 14.05 -7.63
C PHE A 308 -7.66 14.11 -8.52
N VAL A 309 -7.60 14.90 -9.55
CA VAL A 309 -8.56 14.84 -10.68
C VAL A 309 -8.37 13.51 -11.42
N ALA A 310 -7.09 13.09 -11.59
CA ALA A 310 -6.75 11.80 -12.14
C ALA A 310 -5.57 11.19 -11.37
N ASP A 311 -5.74 9.99 -10.81
CA ASP A 311 -4.63 9.27 -10.18
C ASP A 311 -3.52 9.01 -11.23
N PRO A 312 -2.29 9.52 -11.04
CA PRO A 312 -1.25 9.40 -12.05
C PRO A 312 -0.67 7.99 -12.20
N ARG A 313 -0.92 7.08 -11.24
CA ARG A 313 -0.35 5.72 -11.21
C ARG A 313 -0.94 4.78 -12.27
N PRO A 314 -2.27 4.66 -12.45
CA PRO A 314 -2.84 3.71 -13.40
C PRO A 314 -2.36 3.88 -14.84
N PRO A 315 -2.36 5.07 -15.45
CA PRO A 315 -1.88 5.21 -16.83
C PRO A 315 -0.38 4.91 -16.96
N HIS A 316 0.43 5.30 -15.96
CA HIS A 316 1.85 4.98 -15.95
C HIS A 316 2.08 3.46 -15.90
N MET A 317 1.44 2.76 -14.95
CA MET A 317 1.58 1.31 -14.79
C MET A 317 1.09 0.55 -16.04
N ARG A 318 -0.01 1.00 -16.67
CA ARG A 318 -0.49 0.38 -17.92
C ARG A 318 0.57 0.43 -19.03
N GLY A 319 1.27 1.57 -19.17
CA GLY A 319 2.40 1.68 -20.09
C GLY A 319 3.54 0.72 -19.76
N ARG A 320 3.86 0.56 -18.48
CA ARG A 320 4.89 -0.37 -18.02
C ARG A 320 4.48 -1.84 -18.21
N PHE A 321 3.21 -2.18 -17.96
CA PHE A 321 2.67 -3.52 -18.21
C PHE A 321 2.78 -3.91 -19.69
N ALA A 322 2.39 -3.00 -20.61
CA ALA A 322 2.56 -3.23 -22.04
C ALA A 322 4.04 -3.45 -22.42
N ALA A 323 4.95 -2.68 -21.82
CA ALA A 323 6.38 -2.80 -22.12
C ALA A 323 7.00 -4.12 -21.62
N CYS A 324 6.48 -4.73 -20.54
CA CYS A 324 6.97 -6.02 -20.04
C CYS A 324 6.13 -7.23 -20.52
N GLY A 325 5.10 -7.02 -21.35
CA GLY A 325 4.25 -8.09 -21.85
C GLY A 325 3.26 -8.63 -20.82
N PHE A 326 2.89 -7.84 -19.82
CA PHE A 326 1.82 -8.20 -18.88
C PHE A 326 0.49 -7.73 -19.43
N ASP A 327 -0.28 -8.69 -19.95
CA ASP A 327 -1.60 -8.51 -20.56
C ASP A 327 -2.52 -9.70 -20.25
N GLY A 328 -3.77 -9.60 -20.70
CA GLY A 328 -4.76 -10.64 -20.62
C GLY A 328 -6.18 -10.11 -20.48
N GLY A 329 -7.10 -11.00 -20.12
CA GLY A 329 -8.53 -10.69 -20.17
C GLY A 329 -8.97 -9.66 -19.14
N TYR A 330 -8.46 -9.70 -17.93
CA TYR A 330 -8.80 -8.72 -16.90
C TYR A 330 -8.16 -7.35 -17.19
N VAL A 331 -6.99 -7.33 -17.82
CA VAL A 331 -6.36 -6.10 -18.29
C VAL A 331 -7.20 -5.49 -19.43
N THR A 332 -7.70 -6.29 -20.35
CA THR A 332 -8.63 -5.85 -21.42
C THR A 332 -9.93 -5.29 -20.85
N LEU A 333 -10.52 -5.95 -19.86
CA LEU A 333 -11.71 -5.45 -19.15
C LEU A 333 -11.44 -4.13 -18.45
N PHE A 334 -10.29 -4.00 -17.79
CA PHE A 334 -9.87 -2.74 -17.16
C PHE A 334 -9.84 -1.61 -18.20
N ASP A 335 -9.15 -1.81 -19.33
CA ASP A 335 -9.00 -0.79 -20.37
C ASP A 335 -10.36 -0.38 -20.95
N ALA A 336 -11.24 -1.35 -21.23
CA ALA A 336 -12.59 -1.11 -21.74
C ALA A 336 -13.46 -0.32 -20.75
N CYS A 337 -13.44 -0.70 -19.48
CA CYS A 337 -14.16 -0.01 -18.40
C CYS A 337 -13.66 1.45 -18.24
N CYS A 338 -12.36 1.64 -18.24
CA CYS A 338 -11.75 2.97 -18.10
C CYS A 338 -12.13 3.88 -19.28
N ALA A 339 -12.02 3.37 -20.51
CA ALA A 339 -12.38 4.13 -21.71
C ALA A 339 -13.87 4.55 -21.71
N GLN A 340 -14.77 3.67 -21.27
CA GLN A 340 -16.21 3.97 -21.23
C GLN A 340 -16.55 4.93 -20.09
N ALA A 341 -15.97 4.78 -18.90
CA ALA A 341 -16.20 5.66 -17.76
C ALA A 341 -15.73 7.09 -18.07
N ASP A 342 -14.60 7.22 -18.74
CA ASP A 342 -14.08 8.50 -19.20
C ASP A 342 -15.00 9.14 -20.24
N ALA A 343 -15.39 8.41 -21.28
CA ALA A 343 -16.26 8.91 -22.34
C ALA A 343 -17.64 9.37 -21.82
N ARG A 344 -18.20 8.67 -20.81
CA ARG A 344 -19.54 8.94 -20.25
C ARG A 344 -19.54 10.07 -19.20
N ARG A 345 -18.54 10.17 -18.36
CA ARG A 345 -18.55 11.05 -17.18
C ARG A 345 -17.20 11.70 -16.85
N ALA A 346 -16.19 11.60 -17.71
CA ALA A 346 -14.80 11.99 -17.42
C ALA A 346 -14.29 11.37 -16.11
N LEU A 347 -14.74 10.14 -15.79
CA LEU A 347 -14.42 9.44 -14.56
C LEU A 347 -13.15 8.62 -14.79
N ARG A 348 -12.11 8.88 -13.99
CA ARG A 348 -10.79 8.25 -14.12
C ARG A 348 -10.61 7.12 -13.11
N PRO A 349 -9.92 6.02 -13.48
CA PRO A 349 -9.57 4.97 -12.54
C PRO A 349 -8.55 5.47 -11.54
N ASN A 350 -8.58 4.91 -10.33
CA ASN A 350 -7.51 5.03 -9.35
C ASN A 350 -6.75 3.70 -9.22
N ILE A 351 -5.76 3.67 -8.32
CA ILE A 351 -4.91 2.50 -8.13
C ILE A 351 -5.69 1.27 -7.66
N ASP A 352 -6.83 1.42 -6.96
CA ASP A 352 -7.62 0.29 -6.48
C ASP A 352 -8.20 -0.53 -7.64
N PHE A 353 -8.72 0.12 -8.69
CA PHE A 353 -9.26 -0.57 -9.85
C PHE A 353 -8.17 -1.31 -10.65
N LEU A 354 -6.99 -0.67 -10.80
CA LEU A 354 -5.86 -1.33 -11.45
C LEU A 354 -5.33 -2.49 -10.61
N THR A 355 -5.27 -2.35 -9.28
CA THR A 355 -4.91 -3.43 -8.35
C THR A 355 -5.83 -4.63 -8.54
N ALA A 356 -7.14 -4.41 -8.57
CA ALA A 356 -8.12 -5.46 -8.77
C ALA A 356 -7.90 -6.21 -10.09
N ALA A 357 -7.76 -5.50 -11.19
CA ALA A 357 -7.51 -6.10 -12.50
C ALA A 357 -6.18 -6.86 -12.55
N THR A 358 -5.12 -6.28 -11.97
CA THR A 358 -3.78 -6.89 -11.92
C THR A 358 -3.80 -8.20 -11.12
N LEU A 359 -4.39 -8.20 -9.93
CA LEU A 359 -4.46 -9.40 -9.08
C LEU A 359 -5.29 -10.51 -9.73
N LEU A 360 -6.42 -10.19 -10.36
CA LEU A 360 -7.23 -11.16 -11.09
C LEU A 360 -6.50 -11.70 -12.32
N GLU A 361 -5.72 -10.88 -13.03
CA GLU A 361 -4.89 -11.33 -14.16
C GLU A 361 -3.73 -12.22 -13.70
N LEU A 362 -3.21 -12.01 -12.51
CA LEU A 362 -2.24 -12.90 -11.86
C LEU A 362 -2.88 -14.23 -11.39
N GLY A 363 -4.21 -14.34 -11.44
CA GLY A 363 -4.94 -15.53 -11.00
C GLY A 363 -5.23 -15.56 -9.50
N VAL A 364 -5.11 -14.43 -8.79
CA VAL A 364 -5.44 -14.31 -7.38
C VAL A 364 -6.97 -14.32 -7.22
N ALA A 365 -7.50 -15.37 -6.57
CA ALA A 365 -8.95 -15.58 -6.50
C ALA A 365 -9.62 -14.88 -5.31
N ALA A 366 -8.94 -14.73 -4.17
CA ALA A 366 -9.54 -14.18 -2.95
C ALA A 366 -9.56 -12.64 -2.98
N PRO A 367 -10.75 -11.98 -2.99
CA PRO A 367 -10.84 -10.52 -3.12
C PRO A 367 -10.19 -9.73 -1.98
N SER A 368 -10.05 -10.34 -0.80
CA SER A 368 -9.35 -9.74 0.35
C SER A 368 -7.90 -9.36 0.05
N TRP A 369 -7.26 -9.99 -0.93
CA TRP A 369 -5.92 -9.62 -1.38
C TRP A 369 -5.87 -8.25 -2.05
N GLY A 370 -6.98 -7.74 -2.61
CA GLY A 370 -7.06 -6.38 -3.11
C GLY A 370 -6.70 -5.34 -2.05
N VAL A 371 -7.15 -5.54 -0.82
CA VAL A 371 -6.77 -4.71 0.34
C VAL A 371 -5.41 -5.15 0.90
N GLY A 372 -5.18 -6.45 1.01
CA GLY A 372 -4.00 -7.03 1.66
C GLY A 372 -2.68 -6.64 1.02
N VAL A 373 -2.59 -6.68 -0.31
CA VAL A 373 -1.38 -6.29 -1.05
C VAL A 373 -1.05 -4.82 -0.83
N GLY A 374 -2.07 -3.94 -0.92
CA GLY A 374 -1.87 -2.51 -0.70
C GLY A 374 -1.42 -2.18 0.73
N LEU A 375 -2.03 -2.81 1.74
CA LEU A 375 -1.64 -2.60 3.14
C LEU A 375 -0.26 -3.18 3.45
N GLY A 376 0.04 -4.39 2.93
CA GLY A 376 1.34 -5.02 3.11
C GLY A 376 2.49 -4.16 2.57
N ALA A 377 2.35 -3.63 1.37
CA ALA A 377 3.33 -2.72 0.79
C ALA A 377 3.43 -1.39 1.58
N ARG A 378 2.30 -0.85 2.07
CA ARG A 378 2.24 0.42 2.80
C ARG A 378 2.86 0.38 4.19
N ILE A 379 3.19 -0.80 4.73
CA ILE A 379 3.94 -0.94 5.98
C ILE A 379 5.20 -0.08 5.96
N ALA A 380 5.86 0.07 4.82
CA ALA A 380 7.02 0.93 4.65
C ALA A 380 6.72 2.39 5.05
N ALA A 381 5.68 2.99 4.48
CA ALA A 381 5.25 4.33 4.84
C ALA A 381 4.76 4.41 6.29
N MET A 382 3.96 3.43 6.75
CA MET A 382 3.49 3.37 8.14
C MET A 382 4.65 3.42 9.12
N ALA A 383 5.68 2.61 8.91
CA ALA A 383 6.87 2.53 9.77
C ALA A 383 7.72 3.80 9.71
N ALA A 384 8.04 4.28 8.50
CA ALA A 384 8.87 5.47 8.31
C ALA A 384 8.22 6.72 8.96
N HIS A 385 6.92 6.91 8.75
CA HIS A 385 6.16 7.99 9.36
C HIS A 385 6.04 7.84 10.89
N ALA A 386 5.89 6.63 11.41
CA ALA A 386 5.88 6.37 12.85
C ALA A 386 7.25 6.66 13.47
N ALA A 387 8.35 6.20 12.85
CA ALA A 387 9.72 6.48 13.30
C ALA A 387 10.03 7.98 13.31
N GLU A 388 9.65 8.71 12.25
CA GLU A 388 9.76 10.17 12.20
C GLU A 388 8.96 10.84 13.34
N ARG A 389 7.74 10.34 13.61
CA ARG A 389 6.82 10.89 14.61
C ARG A 389 7.28 10.62 16.04
N ARG A 390 7.92 9.50 16.32
CA ARG A 390 8.40 9.09 17.65
C ARG A 390 9.29 10.15 18.30
N ARG A 391 10.03 10.92 17.50
CA ARG A 391 10.92 11.98 17.95
C ARG A 391 10.20 13.24 18.44
N ARG A 392 8.85 13.27 18.46
CA ARG A 392 8.02 14.43 18.83
C ARG A 392 7.19 14.12 20.09
N PRO A 393 6.76 15.15 20.87
CA PRO A 393 5.85 14.96 22.01
C PRO A 393 4.57 14.21 21.61
N ALA A 394 3.94 13.50 22.55
CA ALA A 394 2.74 12.68 22.31
C ALA A 394 1.62 13.45 21.58
N PHE A 395 1.31 14.66 22.01
CA PHE A 395 0.31 15.52 21.35
C PHE A 395 0.84 16.24 20.09
N GLY A 396 2.09 16.00 19.68
CA GLY A 396 2.71 16.69 18.54
C GLY A 396 3.13 18.13 18.83
N VAL A 397 2.66 18.71 19.93
CA VAL A 397 2.94 20.08 20.39
C VAL A 397 3.14 20.08 21.91
N ASN A 398 3.87 21.08 22.45
CA ASN A 398 3.94 21.27 23.88
C ASN A 398 2.61 21.81 24.45
N SER A 399 2.43 21.70 25.77
CA SER A 399 1.18 22.06 26.44
C SER A 399 0.76 23.54 26.23
N ALA A 400 1.71 24.47 26.14
CA ALA A 400 1.39 25.87 25.87
C ALA A 400 0.85 26.08 24.45
N THR A 401 1.43 25.39 23.48
CA THR A 401 0.92 25.41 22.08
C THR A 401 -0.43 24.70 21.96
N ALA A 402 -0.62 23.57 22.64
CA ALA A 402 -1.91 22.86 22.66
C ALA A 402 -3.02 23.76 23.22
N ARG A 403 -2.79 24.44 24.33
CA ARG A 403 -3.77 25.39 24.91
C ARG A 403 -4.11 26.53 23.96
N ARG A 404 -3.11 27.09 23.26
CA ARG A 404 -3.36 28.16 22.27
C ARG A 404 -4.19 27.65 21.08
N LEU A 405 -3.90 26.46 20.59
CA LEU A 405 -4.64 25.85 19.49
C LEU A 405 -6.10 25.58 19.88
N LEU A 406 -6.34 25.03 21.08
CA LEU A 406 -7.69 24.80 21.59
C LEU A 406 -8.48 26.08 21.76
N ALA A 407 -7.82 27.15 22.25
CA ALA A 407 -8.47 28.46 22.39
C ALA A 407 -8.80 29.13 21.04
N ALA A 408 -8.08 28.78 19.98
CA ALA A 408 -8.27 29.32 18.64
C ALA A 408 -9.27 28.51 17.78
N VAL A 409 -9.68 27.30 18.19
CA VAL A 409 -10.64 26.48 17.45
C VAL A 409 -12.06 26.96 17.75
N PRO A 410 -12.85 27.36 16.74
CA PRO A 410 -14.25 27.70 16.95
C PRO A 410 -15.03 26.49 17.48
N VAL A 411 -15.92 26.72 18.44
CA VAL A 411 -16.86 25.70 18.96
C VAL A 411 -17.70 25.18 17.79
N GLY A 412 -17.60 23.89 17.48
CA GLY A 412 -18.32 23.25 16.37
C GLY A 412 -17.46 22.62 15.27
N TRP A 413 -16.15 22.61 15.42
CA TRP A 413 -15.20 21.98 14.47
C TRP A 413 -14.70 20.60 14.93
N LEU A 414 -15.32 19.98 15.92
CA LEU A 414 -15.03 18.61 16.38
C LEU A 414 -16.18 17.67 16.03
#